data_fe1c6a5d432247ea2181ce3c448609b4
#
_entry.id   fe1c6a5d432247ea2181ce3c448609b4
#
_cell.length_a   1.000
_cell.length_b   1.000
_cell.length_c   1.000
_cell.angle_alpha   90.00
_cell.angle_beta   90.00
_cell.angle_gamma   90.00
#
_symmetry.space_group_name_H-M   'P 1'
#
loop_
_entity.id
_entity.type
_entity.pdbx_description
1 polymer ?
#
loop_
_entity_poly.entity_id
_entity_poly.type
_entity_poly.pdbx_seq_one_letter_code
_entity_poly.pdbx_strand_id
1 'polypeptide(L)'
;HSESFGLVAVESQACGTPVVASAVGGLRTAVNHDVSGVLIDGHAVSSYAHTLASLLRNPARLEALSHGARMHAATFGWESTTVGLLDSYRAAIANYRNSEMAIHA
;
A
#
# COMPACT_ATOMS: atom_id res chain seq x y z
N HIS A 1 -8.16 -11.94 2.52
CA HIS A 1 -8.36 -10.55 2.93
C HIS A 1 -7.05 -9.86 3.29
N SER A 2 -6.25 -10.45 4.19
CA SER A 2 -4.94 -9.90 4.52
C SER A 2 -3.99 -9.93 3.32
N GLU A 3 -4.12 -10.92 2.44
CA GLU A 3 -3.30 -11.01 1.22
C GLU A 3 -3.61 -9.88 0.24
N SER A 4 -4.90 -9.50 0.10
CA SER A 4 -5.29 -8.38 -0.75
C SER A 4 -4.69 -7.06 -0.25
N PHE A 5 -4.71 -6.83 1.05
CA PHE A 5 -4.11 -5.64 1.63
C PHE A 5 -2.59 -5.65 1.50
N GLY A 6 -1.96 -6.82 1.66
CA GLY A 6 -0.53 -6.98 1.46
C GLY A 6 -0.12 -6.65 0.03
N LEU A 7 -0.89 -7.13 -0.96
CA LEU A 7 -0.63 -6.87 -2.37
C LEU A 7 -0.77 -5.37 -2.69
N VAL A 8 -1.83 -4.72 -2.19
CA VAL A 8 -2.03 -3.28 -2.37
C VAL A 8 -0.87 -2.50 -1.77
N ALA A 9 -0.40 -2.90 -0.59
CA ALA A 9 0.74 -2.26 0.06
C ALA A 9 2.01 -2.39 -0.79
N VAL A 10 2.27 -3.57 -1.36
CA VAL A 10 3.44 -3.78 -2.23
C VAL A 10 3.32 -2.94 -3.50
N GLU A 11 2.14 -2.89 -4.12
CA GLU A 11 1.90 -2.08 -5.32
C GLU A 11 2.15 -0.60 -5.06
N SER A 12 1.64 -0.08 -3.94
CA SER A 12 1.86 1.31 -3.53
C SER A 12 3.35 1.61 -3.39
N GLN A 13 4.07 0.74 -2.69
CA GLN A 13 5.50 0.89 -2.47
C GLN A 13 6.29 0.79 -3.77
N ALA A 14 5.88 -0.06 -4.70
CA ALA A 14 6.52 -0.18 -6.02
C ALA A 14 6.45 1.15 -6.79
N CYS A 15 5.41 1.92 -6.57
CA CYS A 15 5.23 3.26 -7.16
C CYS A 15 5.97 4.35 -6.38
N GLY A 16 6.68 3.99 -5.33
CA GLY A 16 7.39 4.95 -4.48
C GLY A 16 6.51 5.65 -3.44
N THR A 17 5.34 5.09 -3.16
CA THR A 17 4.43 5.63 -2.16
C THR A 17 4.55 4.82 -0.88
N PRO A 18 5.09 5.40 0.22
CA PRO A 18 5.17 4.71 1.50
C PRO A 18 3.77 4.39 2.05
N VAL A 19 3.69 3.33 2.82
CA VAL A 19 2.42 2.86 3.39
C VAL A 19 2.41 3.09 4.89
N VAL A 20 1.32 3.63 5.41
CA VAL A 20 1.05 3.69 6.86
C VAL A 20 -0.09 2.71 7.13
N ALA A 21 0.18 1.70 7.90
CA ALA A 21 -0.77 0.60 8.10
C ALA A 21 -0.69 0.00 9.50
N SER A 22 -1.74 -0.72 9.88
CA SER A 22 -1.73 -1.51 11.11
C SER A 22 -0.73 -2.67 11.00
N ALA A 23 -0.03 -2.94 12.08
CA ALA A 23 0.95 -4.02 12.17
C ALA A 23 0.23 -5.37 12.34
N VAL A 24 -0.49 -5.82 11.32
CA VAL A 24 -1.30 -7.06 11.35
C VAL A 24 -1.06 -7.92 10.12
N GLY A 25 -1.07 -9.23 10.33
CA GLY A 25 -1.05 -10.21 9.25
C GLY A 25 0.03 -9.98 8.22
N GLY A 26 -0.33 -10.11 6.94
CA GLY A 26 0.58 -9.92 5.80
C GLY A 26 1.18 -8.53 5.68
N LEU A 27 0.59 -7.52 6.30
CA LEU A 27 1.14 -6.16 6.30
C LEU A 27 2.49 -6.08 7.01
N ARG A 28 2.74 -6.94 8.00
CA ARG A 28 4.04 -7.02 8.68
C ARG A 28 5.17 -7.43 7.74
N THR A 29 4.85 -8.20 6.71
CA THR A 29 5.81 -8.61 5.69
C THR A 29 5.86 -7.61 4.54
N ALA A 30 4.70 -7.13 4.12
CA ALA A 30 4.56 -6.23 2.98
C ALA A 30 5.20 -4.86 3.23
N VAL A 31 5.23 -4.40 4.48
CA VAL A 31 5.79 -3.10 4.85
C VAL A 31 6.98 -3.31 5.79
N ASN A 32 8.10 -2.71 5.44
CA ASN A 32 9.30 -2.72 6.30
C ASN A 32 9.27 -1.43 7.15
N HIS A 33 8.95 -1.58 8.42
CA HIS A 33 8.74 -0.46 9.34
C HIS A 33 9.92 0.50 9.36
N ASP A 34 9.63 1.79 9.21
CA ASP A 34 10.58 2.91 9.16
C ASP A 34 11.55 2.86 7.97
N VAL A 35 11.40 1.92 7.06
CA VAL A 35 12.20 1.81 5.84
C VAL A 35 11.35 2.06 4.60
N SER A 36 10.22 1.37 4.48
CA SER A 36 9.31 1.48 3.33
C SER A 36 7.96 2.06 3.68
N GLY A 37 7.70 2.29 4.94
CA GLY A 37 6.44 2.81 5.46
C GLY A 37 6.46 2.77 6.98
N VAL A 38 5.31 2.91 7.59
CA VAL A 38 5.17 2.88 9.05
C VAL A 38 4.09 1.87 9.43
N LEU A 39 4.46 0.93 10.29
CA LEU A 39 3.51 0.00 10.89
C LEU A 39 3.11 0.52 12.27
N ILE A 40 1.81 0.59 12.51
CA ILE A 40 1.26 1.11 13.76
C ILE A 40 0.61 -0.03 14.54
N ASP A 41 1.02 -0.20 15.80
CA ASP A 41 0.38 -1.15 16.69
C ASP A 41 -0.94 -0.56 17.19
N GLY A 42 -1.98 -1.39 17.21
CA GLY A 42 -3.29 -0.96 17.67
C GLY A 42 -4.11 -0.25 16.59
N HIS A 43 -5.25 0.28 17.01
CA HIS A 43 -6.23 0.87 16.11
C HIS A 43 -6.63 2.29 16.49
N ALA A 44 -5.84 2.97 17.32
CA ALA A 44 -6.15 4.33 17.74
C ALA A 44 -6.01 5.31 16.56
N VAL A 45 -7.10 5.99 16.24
CA VAL A 45 -7.14 6.99 15.16
C VAL A 45 -6.08 8.07 15.39
N SER A 46 -5.86 8.47 16.65
CA SER A 46 -4.86 9.48 16.99
C SER A 46 -3.44 9.08 16.59
N SER A 47 -3.11 7.78 16.67
CA SER A 47 -1.78 7.29 16.28
C SER A 47 -1.56 7.45 14.77
N TYR A 48 -2.57 7.15 13.95
CA TYR A 48 -2.50 7.34 12.51
C TYR A 48 -2.41 8.82 12.15
N ALA A 49 -3.26 9.64 12.75
CA ALA A 49 -3.28 11.08 12.49
C ALA A 49 -1.94 11.73 12.86
N HIS A 50 -1.37 11.34 14.00
CA HIS A 50 -0.07 11.85 14.44
C HIS A 50 1.05 11.45 13.48
N THR A 51 1.06 10.18 13.07
CA THR A 51 2.06 9.66 12.13
C THR A 51 1.98 10.36 10.79
N LEU A 52 0.79 10.49 10.22
CA LEU A 52 0.59 11.16 8.94
C LEU A 52 1.00 12.63 9.01
N ALA A 53 0.61 13.33 10.06
CA ALA A 53 0.99 14.73 10.25
C ALA A 53 2.51 14.88 10.37
N SER A 54 3.16 13.99 11.10
CA SER A 54 4.61 13.98 11.26
C SER A 54 5.33 13.78 9.92
N LEU A 55 4.86 12.84 9.09
CA LEU A 55 5.43 12.58 7.78
C LEU A 55 5.26 13.77 6.84
N LEU A 56 4.08 14.38 6.82
CA LEU A 56 3.80 15.52 5.95
C LEU A 56 4.64 16.75 6.32
N ARG A 57 5.08 16.85 7.58
CA ARG A 57 5.95 17.92 8.04
C ARG A 57 7.43 17.64 7.86
N ASN A 58 7.79 16.42 7.43
CA ASN A 58 9.19 16.03 7.28
C ASN A 58 9.43 15.48 5.87
N PRO A 59 9.62 16.35 4.87
CA PRO A 59 9.86 15.92 3.49
C PRO A 59 11.06 15.00 3.32
N ALA A 60 12.12 15.19 4.07
CA ALA A 60 13.33 14.36 3.98
C ALA A 60 13.03 12.93 4.41
N ARG A 61 12.27 12.74 5.50
CA ARG A 61 11.86 11.41 5.95
C ARG A 61 10.92 10.75 4.96
N LEU A 62 9.98 11.52 4.43
CA LEU A 62 9.02 11.01 3.44
C LEU A 62 9.75 10.53 2.18
N GLU A 63 10.74 11.28 1.72
CA GLU A 63 11.54 10.89 0.57
C GLU A 63 12.38 9.64 0.85
N ALA A 64 12.96 9.54 2.03
CA ALA A 64 13.70 8.34 2.44
C ALA A 64 12.80 7.11 2.46
N LEU A 65 11.58 7.24 2.97
CA LEU A 65 10.60 6.15 2.96
C LEU A 65 10.15 5.82 1.53
N SER A 66 9.99 6.80 0.68
CA SER A 66 9.65 6.60 -0.73
C SER A 66 10.72 5.77 -1.44
N HIS A 67 12.00 6.10 -1.23
CA HIS A 67 13.11 5.32 -1.78
C HIS A 67 13.12 3.90 -1.21
N GLY A 68 12.97 3.77 0.10
CA GLY A 68 12.90 2.48 0.78
C GLY A 68 11.72 1.64 0.30
N ALA A 69 10.60 2.30 0.02
CA ALA A 69 9.41 1.65 -0.51
C ALA A 69 9.70 0.96 -1.86
N ARG A 70 10.33 1.67 -2.78
CA ARG A 70 10.69 1.10 -4.08
C ARG A 70 11.66 -0.07 -3.93
N MET A 71 12.66 0.06 -3.06
CA MET A 71 13.64 -0.99 -2.82
C MET A 71 13.02 -2.21 -2.17
N HIS A 72 12.14 -2.00 -1.20
CA HIS A 72 11.47 -3.12 -0.51
C HIS A 72 10.52 -3.86 -1.45
N ALA A 73 9.73 -3.13 -2.24
CA ALA A 73 8.82 -3.73 -3.21
C ALA A 73 9.56 -4.62 -4.22
N ALA A 74 10.77 -4.23 -4.62
CA ALA A 74 11.59 -5.02 -5.55
C ALA A 74 11.93 -6.40 -4.98
N THR A 75 11.96 -6.58 -3.67
CA THR A 75 12.24 -7.88 -3.05
C THR A 75 11.13 -8.91 -3.25
N PHE A 76 9.94 -8.48 -3.63
CA PHE A 76 8.80 -9.37 -3.85
C PHE A 76 8.73 -9.96 -5.26
N GLY A 77 9.65 -9.59 -6.13
CA GLY A 77 9.68 -10.09 -7.52
C GLY A 77 8.73 -9.34 -8.43
N TRP A 78 9.30 -8.68 -9.42
CA TRP A 78 8.55 -7.79 -10.32
C TRP A 78 7.48 -8.52 -11.13
N GLU A 79 7.72 -9.76 -11.57
CA GLU A 79 6.75 -10.52 -12.33
C GLU A 79 5.47 -10.76 -11.53
N SER A 80 5.61 -11.26 -10.31
CA SER A 80 4.46 -11.52 -9.43
C SER A 80 3.71 -10.23 -9.10
N THR A 81 4.44 -9.15 -8.82
CA THR A 81 3.85 -7.85 -8.50
C THR A 81 3.09 -7.30 -9.72
N THR A 82 3.69 -7.39 -10.90
CA THR A 82 3.08 -6.91 -12.14
C THR A 82 1.81 -7.68 -12.47
N VAL A 83 1.83 -8.99 -12.36
CA VAL A 83 0.64 -9.84 -12.60
C VAL A 83 -0.48 -9.49 -11.61
N GLY A 84 -0.15 -9.35 -10.34
CA GLY A 84 -1.12 -8.96 -9.33
C GLY A 84 -1.73 -7.60 -9.59
N LEU A 85 -0.90 -6.64 -9.98
CA LEU A 85 -1.36 -5.29 -10.34
C LEU A 85 -2.32 -5.31 -11.53
N LEU A 86 -1.96 -6.04 -12.59
CA LEU A 86 -2.81 -6.16 -13.77
C LEU A 86 -4.13 -6.86 -13.45
N ASP A 87 -4.10 -7.90 -12.66
CA ASP A 87 -5.31 -8.62 -12.26
C ASP A 87 -6.23 -7.73 -11.43
N SER A 88 -5.68 -6.99 -10.48
CA SER A 88 -6.43 -6.03 -9.67
C SER A 88 -7.06 -4.93 -10.54
N TYR A 89 -6.31 -4.43 -11.50
CA TYR A 89 -6.76 -3.40 -12.42
C TYR A 89 -7.91 -3.90 -13.30
N ARG A 90 -7.76 -5.10 -13.85
CA ARG A 90 -8.80 -5.72 -14.67
C ARG A 90 -10.08 -5.98 -13.89
N ALA A 91 -9.96 -6.44 -12.66
CA ALA A 91 -11.10 -6.66 -11.78
C ALA A 91 -11.83 -5.35 -11.48
N ALA A 92 -11.10 -4.28 -11.21
CA ALA A 92 -11.66 -2.96 -10.96
C ALA A 92 -12.43 -2.43 -12.18
N ILE A 93 -11.87 -2.59 -13.38
CA ILE A 93 -12.52 -2.18 -14.62
C ILE A 93 -13.80 -2.99 -14.86
N ALA A 94 -13.74 -4.29 -14.67
CA ALA A 94 -14.89 -5.17 -14.85
C ALA A 94 -16.03 -4.80 -13.88
N ASN A 95 -15.69 -4.54 -12.62
CA ASN A 95 -16.67 -4.13 -11.62
C ASN A 95 -17.30 -2.77 -11.96
N TYR A 96 -16.51 -1.83 -12.42
CA TYR A 96 -17.01 -0.53 -12.85
C TYR A 96 -17.99 -0.65 -14.01
N ARG A 97 -17.63 -1.44 -15.04
CA ARG A 97 -18.49 -1.67 -16.21
C ARG A 97 -19.80 -2.35 -15.83
N ASN A 98 -19.74 -3.33 -14.94
CA ASN A 98 -20.94 -4.02 -14.47
C ASN A 98 -21.86 -3.07 -13.70
N SER A 99 -21.30 -2.19 -12.87
CA SER A 99 -22.05 -1.19 -12.14
C SER A 99 -22.71 -0.19 -13.08
N GLU A 100 -21.99 0.27 -14.11
CA GLU A 100 -22.53 1.16 -15.14
C GLU A 100 -23.69 0.52 -15.89
N MET A 101 -23.54 -0.72 -16.30
CA MET A 101 -24.59 -1.45 -17.00
C MET A 101 -25.84 -1.63 -16.12
N ALA A 102 -25.67 -1.90 -14.84
CA ALA A 102 -26.78 -2.04 -13.89
C ALA A 102 -27.55 -0.72 -13.71
N ILE A 103 -26.86 0.40 -13.73
CA ILE A 103 -27.45 1.72 -13.58
C ILE A 103 -28.25 2.11 -14.82
N HIS A 104 -27.77 1.75 -16.00
CA HIS A 104 -28.37 2.14 -17.28
C HIS A 104 -29.33 1.10 -17.87
N ALA A 105 -29.38 -0.07 -17.26
CA ALA A 105 -30.30 -1.11 -17.68
C ALA A 105 -31.69 -0.87 -17.11
#